data_3d86f91db1989959c310bb109e2534fe
#
_entry.id   3d86f91db1989959c310bb109e2534fe
#
_cell.length_a   1.000
_cell.length_b   1.000
_cell.length_c   1.000
_cell.angle_alpha   90.00
_cell.angle_beta   90.00
_cell.angle_gamma   90.00
#
_symmetry.space_group_name_H-M   'P 1'
#
loop_
_entity.id
_entity.type
_entity.pdbx_description
1 polymer ?
#
loop_
_entity_poly.entity_id
_entity_poly.type
_entity_poly.pdbx_seq_one_letter_code
_entity_poly.pdbx_strand_id
1 'polypeptide(L)'
;MKKYKHSEITTEQIYNKRRKFIKSIGLGVGSISLSSFPFLNSAYSQNKTDLTTYQDITTYNNYYEFGTGKRDPFKNSKEFKTKPWDLTIEGEVDSPITLSAEEIISLLPSEERIYKLRCVEGWSMVIPWMGFSLNKLLNKVSIKNTAKFVEFESVYDPEQMKGQRYPVLNWPYKEGLRIDEAMHPITTVVTGLYGKALPNQN
;
A
#
# COMPACT_ATOMS: atom_id res chain seq x y z
N MET A 1 25.91 1.89 -3.90
CA MET A 1 25.17 0.64 -4.18
C MET A 1 25.81 -0.49 -3.37
N LYS A 2 25.05 -1.12 -2.47
CA LYS A 2 25.52 -2.26 -1.68
C LYS A 2 25.66 -3.46 -2.62
N LYS A 3 26.87 -3.96 -2.83
CA LYS A 3 27.13 -5.19 -3.60
C LYS A 3 26.68 -6.37 -2.74
N TYR A 4 25.69 -7.13 -3.19
CA TYR A 4 25.28 -8.39 -2.57
C TYR A 4 26.38 -9.44 -2.80
N LYS A 5 26.66 -10.25 -1.77
CA LYS A 5 27.56 -11.39 -1.93
C LYS A 5 26.85 -12.48 -2.76
N HIS A 6 27.59 -13.22 -3.56
CA HIS A 6 27.05 -14.29 -4.42
C HIS A 6 26.25 -15.34 -3.61
N SER A 7 26.59 -15.54 -2.32
CA SER A 7 25.88 -16.42 -1.39
C SER A 7 24.51 -15.90 -0.95
N GLU A 8 24.21 -14.61 -1.17
CA GLU A 8 22.94 -13.97 -0.80
C GLU A 8 21.93 -13.98 -1.96
N ILE A 9 22.35 -14.44 -3.14
CA ILE A 9 21.54 -14.47 -4.36
C ILE A 9 21.14 -15.92 -4.61
N THR A 10 19.83 -16.21 -4.58
CA THR A 10 19.32 -17.52 -4.97
C THR A 10 19.56 -17.74 -6.45
N THR A 11 20.38 -18.74 -6.80
CA THR A 11 20.67 -19.04 -8.20
C THR A 11 19.42 -19.52 -8.93
N GLU A 12 19.33 -19.26 -10.24
CA GLU A 12 18.21 -19.70 -11.10
C GLU A 12 17.99 -21.21 -11.02
N GLN A 13 19.06 -21.99 -10.89
CA GLN A 13 18.97 -23.46 -10.73
C GLN A 13 18.24 -23.86 -9.45
N ILE A 14 18.51 -23.18 -8.32
CA ILE A 14 17.83 -23.43 -7.04
C ILE A 14 16.37 -22.99 -7.12
N TYR A 15 16.09 -21.86 -7.74
CA TYR A 15 14.73 -21.37 -7.98
C TYR A 15 13.91 -22.37 -8.81
N ASN A 16 14.46 -22.87 -9.91
CA ASN A 16 13.80 -23.82 -10.78
C ASN A 16 13.62 -25.20 -10.14
N LYS A 17 14.58 -25.66 -9.30
CA LYS A 17 14.44 -26.91 -8.54
C LYS A 17 13.30 -26.82 -7.52
N ARG A 18 13.15 -25.70 -6.80
CA ARG A 18 12.01 -25.47 -5.89
C ARG A 18 10.68 -25.53 -6.62
N ARG A 19 10.59 -24.90 -7.78
CA ARG A 19 9.37 -24.87 -8.60
C ARG A 19 9.00 -26.26 -9.16
N LYS A 20 10.00 -27.04 -9.58
CA LYS A 20 9.78 -28.44 -10.01
C LYS A 20 9.34 -29.31 -8.84
N PHE A 21 9.95 -29.17 -7.67
CA PHE A 21 9.59 -29.90 -6.46
C PHE A 21 8.14 -29.64 -6.03
N ILE A 22 7.71 -28.36 -6.01
CA ILE A 22 6.32 -27.99 -5.69
C ILE A 22 5.33 -28.59 -6.71
N LYS A 23 5.68 -28.61 -8.00
CA LYS A 23 4.82 -29.22 -9.04
C LYS A 23 4.75 -30.75 -8.93
N SER A 24 5.83 -31.43 -8.52
CA SER A 24 5.84 -32.89 -8.37
C SER A 24 5.04 -33.37 -7.16
N ILE A 25 4.95 -32.59 -6.09
CA ILE A 25 4.10 -32.89 -4.94
C ILE A 25 2.60 -32.78 -5.31
N GLY A 26 2.24 -31.87 -6.21
CA GLY A 26 0.85 -31.66 -6.67
C GLY A 26 0.31 -32.78 -7.59
N LEU A 27 1.17 -33.64 -8.14
CA LEU A 27 0.79 -34.68 -9.10
C LEU A 27 0.87 -36.11 -8.56
N GLY A 28 1.25 -36.32 -7.30
CA GLY A 28 1.57 -37.64 -6.72
C GLY A 28 0.82 -38.03 -5.48
N VAL A 29 -0.43 -37.63 -5.26
CA VAL A 29 -1.23 -38.08 -4.11
C VAL A 29 -2.28 -39.09 -4.56
N GLY A 30 -1.81 -40.28 -4.90
CA GLY A 30 -2.56 -41.52 -4.74
C GLY A 30 -2.22 -42.11 -3.40
N SER A 31 -3.15 -42.09 -2.46
CA SER A 31 -3.32 -42.94 -1.30
C SER A 31 -2.06 -43.52 -0.60
N ILE A 32 -1.35 -42.71 0.17
CA ILE A 32 -0.50 -43.20 1.26
C ILE A 32 -0.91 -42.49 2.53
N SER A 33 -1.30 -43.26 3.56
CA SER A 33 -1.71 -42.72 4.86
C SER A 33 -0.56 -41.89 5.46
N LEU A 34 -0.80 -40.60 5.68
CA LEU A 34 0.18 -39.59 6.11
C LEU A 34 0.56 -39.63 7.60
N SER A 35 0.23 -40.72 8.33
CA SER A 35 0.42 -40.77 9.79
C SER A 35 1.83 -41.15 10.26
N SER A 36 2.78 -41.44 9.35
CA SER A 36 4.08 -41.99 9.73
C SER A 36 5.31 -41.12 9.44
N PHE A 37 5.16 -39.88 9.01
CA PHE A 37 6.28 -38.97 8.73
C PHE A 37 6.27 -37.76 9.64
N PRO A 38 7.03 -37.77 10.76
CA PRO A 38 7.10 -36.62 11.67
C PRO A 38 7.74 -35.36 11.04
N PHE A 39 8.38 -35.51 9.87
CA PHE A 39 9.00 -34.38 9.16
C PHE A 39 8.06 -33.62 8.23
N LEU A 40 6.86 -34.10 7.92
CA LEU A 40 5.92 -33.42 7.02
C LEU A 40 5.10 -32.34 7.71
N ASN A 41 4.96 -32.39 9.03
CA ASN A 41 4.29 -31.33 9.80
C ASN A 41 5.07 -30.01 9.86
N SER A 42 6.38 -30.03 9.55
CA SER A 42 7.20 -28.81 9.53
C SER A 42 7.18 -28.08 8.19
N ALA A 43 6.74 -28.73 7.11
CA ALA A 43 6.71 -28.13 5.77
C ALA A 43 5.37 -27.47 5.43
N TYR A 44 4.30 -27.76 6.16
CA TYR A 44 3.02 -27.07 6.12
C TYR A 44 2.87 -26.08 7.29
N SER A 45 3.94 -25.40 7.64
CA SER A 45 3.77 -24.09 8.23
C SER A 45 3.12 -23.25 7.13
N GLN A 46 1.79 -23.20 7.14
CA GLN A 46 1.11 -22.03 6.58
C GLN A 46 1.86 -20.87 7.19
N ASN A 47 2.64 -20.16 6.36
CA ASN A 47 3.11 -18.83 6.71
C ASN A 47 1.85 -17.99 6.94
N LYS A 48 1.30 -18.12 8.16
CA LYS A 48 0.33 -17.18 8.68
C LYS A 48 1.11 -15.87 8.62
N THR A 49 0.83 -15.08 7.61
CA THR A 49 1.49 -13.79 7.44
C THR A 49 1.09 -13.01 8.68
N ASP A 50 2.01 -12.88 9.64
CA ASP A 50 1.72 -12.18 10.88
C ASP A 50 1.44 -10.73 10.51
N LEU A 51 0.16 -10.35 10.61
CA LEU A 51 -0.27 -8.99 10.38
C LEU A 51 0.32 -8.09 11.47
N THR A 52 0.80 -6.94 11.07
CA THR A 52 1.23 -5.91 12.03
C THR A 52 0.02 -5.41 12.80
N THR A 53 0.14 -5.24 14.11
CA THR A 53 -1.00 -4.84 14.94
C THR A 53 -1.60 -3.51 14.48
N TYR A 54 -2.92 -3.35 14.64
CA TYR A 54 -3.59 -2.09 14.33
C TYR A 54 -2.94 -0.92 15.07
N GLN A 55 -2.56 -1.12 16.33
CA GLN A 55 -1.91 -0.10 17.14
C GLN A 55 -0.56 0.32 16.55
N ASP A 56 0.29 -0.62 16.15
CA ASP A 56 1.60 -0.30 15.58
C ASP A 56 1.44 0.46 14.26
N ILE A 57 0.54 0.02 13.38
CA ILE A 57 0.28 0.69 12.10
C ILE A 57 -0.18 2.13 12.32
N THR A 58 -1.14 2.36 13.21
CA THR A 58 -1.75 3.67 13.39
C THR A 58 -0.95 4.62 14.28
N THR A 59 -0.01 4.12 15.08
CA THR A 59 0.82 4.96 15.98
C THR A 59 2.23 5.19 15.48
N TYR A 60 2.64 4.54 14.39
CA TYR A 60 3.99 4.66 13.83
C TYR A 60 3.90 4.96 12.33
N ASN A 61 4.07 6.23 11.98
CA ASN A 61 3.85 6.75 10.64
C ASN A 61 5.05 7.56 10.15
N ASN A 62 5.11 7.79 8.84
CA ASN A 62 6.13 8.60 8.19
C ASN A 62 5.50 9.78 7.41
N TYR A 63 4.62 10.52 8.07
CA TYR A 63 3.99 11.73 7.52
C TYR A 63 4.57 12.95 8.24
N TYR A 64 5.21 13.84 7.51
CA TYR A 64 5.89 15.00 8.09
C TYR A 64 4.96 16.20 8.23
N GLU A 65 3.79 16.15 7.66
CA GLU A 65 2.74 17.15 7.78
C GLU A 65 2.36 17.44 9.24
N PHE A 66 2.41 16.40 10.07
CA PHE A 66 2.08 16.51 11.51
C PHE A 66 3.31 16.56 12.44
N GLY A 67 4.51 16.50 11.88
CA GLY A 67 5.78 16.51 12.62
C GLY A 67 6.73 15.41 12.15
N THR A 68 8.02 15.53 12.51
CA THR A 68 9.08 14.65 12.01
C THR A 68 9.26 13.36 12.81
N GLY A 69 8.70 13.31 14.02
CA GLY A 69 8.74 12.11 14.86
C GLY A 69 7.70 11.07 14.41
N LYS A 70 8.06 9.79 14.43
CA LYS A 70 7.19 8.70 13.93
C LYS A 70 5.84 8.55 14.67
N ARG A 71 5.73 9.11 15.85
CA ARG A 71 4.48 9.14 16.64
C ARG A 71 3.75 10.48 16.57
N ASP A 72 4.34 11.47 15.90
CA ASP A 72 3.76 12.81 15.80
C ASP A 72 2.45 12.80 15.00
N PRO A 73 2.33 12.10 13.86
CA PRO A 73 1.07 12.05 13.13
C PRO A 73 -0.08 11.56 14.00
N PHE A 74 0.10 10.44 14.70
CA PHE A 74 -0.92 9.91 15.61
C PHE A 74 -1.31 10.88 16.73
N LYS A 75 -0.35 11.64 17.28
CA LYS A 75 -0.61 12.57 18.38
C LYS A 75 -1.28 13.86 17.90
N ASN A 76 -0.80 14.39 16.76
CA ASN A 76 -1.09 15.75 16.32
C ASN A 76 -2.28 15.82 15.33
N SER A 77 -2.74 14.69 14.78
CA SER A 77 -3.87 14.64 13.87
C SER A 77 -5.25 14.48 14.54
N LYS A 78 -5.31 14.39 15.86
CA LYS A 78 -6.56 14.10 16.58
C LYS A 78 -7.67 15.11 16.29
N GLU A 79 -7.31 16.38 16.21
CA GLU A 79 -8.23 17.49 15.93
C GLU A 79 -8.30 17.87 14.45
N PHE A 80 -7.59 17.10 13.60
CA PHE A 80 -7.58 17.35 12.16
C PHE A 80 -8.96 17.08 11.56
N LYS A 81 -9.48 18.05 10.84
CA LYS A 81 -10.78 17.96 10.18
C LYS A 81 -10.65 17.21 8.86
N THR A 82 -11.18 16.01 8.82
CA THR A 82 -11.20 15.16 7.62
C THR A 82 -12.43 15.36 6.76
N LYS A 83 -13.34 16.27 7.16
CA LYS A 83 -14.57 16.59 6.42
C LYS A 83 -14.85 18.08 6.46
N PRO A 84 -15.33 18.70 5.34
CA PRO A 84 -15.43 18.10 4.01
C PRO A 84 -14.05 17.79 3.41
N TRP A 85 -13.96 16.78 2.54
CA TRP A 85 -12.73 16.43 1.83
C TRP A 85 -13.03 16.11 0.38
N ASP A 86 -12.45 16.88 -0.53
CA ASP A 86 -12.63 16.75 -1.95
C ASP A 86 -11.33 16.35 -2.64
N LEU A 87 -11.43 15.47 -3.63
CA LEU A 87 -10.35 15.10 -4.53
C LEU A 87 -10.66 15.61 -5.92
N THR A 88 -9.77 16.42 -6.48
CA THR A 88 -9.83 16.88 -7.87
C THR A 88 -8.90 16.03 -8.73
N ILE A 89 -9.42 15.57 -9.86
CA ILE A 89 -8.64 14.88 -10.91
C ILE A 89 -8.68 15.79 -12.14
N GLU A 90 -7.51 16.27 -12.54
CA GLU A 90 -7.35 17.25 -13.62
C GLU A 90 -6.08 17.04 -14.43
N GLY A 91 -5.79 17.93 -15.37
CA GLY A 91 -4.62 17.88 -16.26
C GLY A 91 -4.92 17.17 -17.58
N GLU A 92 -4.14 16.14 -17.92
CA GLU A 92 -4.30 15.40 -19.19
C GLU A 92 -5.49 14.41 -19.16
N VAL A 93 -6.68 14.94 -18.90
CA VAL A 93 -7.97 14.24 -18.92
C VAL A 93 -8.94 14.99 -19.86
N ASP A 94 -9.98 14.31 -20.34
CA ASP A 94 -10.96 14.95 -21.21
C ASP A 94 -11.82 15.97 -20.45
N SER A 95 -12.22 15.66 -19.23
CA SER A 95 -12.97 16.54 -18.35
C SER A 95 -12.48 16.38 -16.91
N PRO A 96 -12.00 17.48 -16.30
CA PRO A 96 -11.69 17.48 -14.88
C PRO A 96 -12.93 17.17 -14.04
N ILE A 97 -12.74 16.43 -12.95
CA ILE A 97 -13.80 16.13 -11.99
C ILE A 97 -13.32 16.40 -10.56
N THR A 98 -14.25 16.82 -9.71
CA THR A 98 -14.05 16.89 -8.26
C THR A 98 -15.06 15.99 -7.59
N LEU A 99 -14.62 15.14 -6.71
CA LEU A 99 -15.43 14.17 -5.96
C LEU A 99 -15.14 14.30 -4.48
N SER A 100 -16.17 14.28 -3.66
CA SER A 100 -15.98 14.15 -2.21
C SER A 100 -15.42 12.76 -1.86
N ALA A 101 -14.77 12.64 -0.71
CA ALA A 101 -14.26 11.38 -0.22
C ALA A 101 -15.39 10.33 -0.09
N GLU A 102 -16.58 10.74 0.32
CA GLU A 102 -17.76 9.90 0.42
C GLU A 102 -18.21 9.35 -0.94
N GLU A 103 -18.22 10.21 -1.95
CA GLU A 103 -18.54 9.79 -3.33
C GLU A 103 -17.51 8.79 -3.84
N ILE A 104 -16.21 9.03 -3.63
CA ILE A 104 -15.14 8.12 -4.04
C ILE A 104 -15.30 6.74 -3.38
N ILE A 105 -15.56 6.72 -2.07
CA ILE A 105 -15.76 5.47 -1.31
C ILE A 105 -16.99 4.71 -1.80
N SER A 106 -18.06 5.43 -2.15
CA SER A 106 -19.31 4.83 -2.63
C SER A 106 -19.27 4.40 -4.10
N LEU A 107 -18.40 5.02 -4.89
CA LEU A 107 -18.33 4.84 -6.34
C LEU A 107 -17.86 3.44 -6.76
N LEU A 108 -17.01 2.83 -5.96
CA LEU A 108 -16.33 1.58 -6.28
C LEU A 108 -16.33 0.63 -5.08
N PRO A 109 -16.60 -0.67 -5.30
CA PRO A 109 -16.58 -1.66 -4.23
C PRO A 109 -15.17 -1.75 -3.64
N SER A 110 -15.09 -1.59 -2.32
CA SER A 110 -13.85 -1.78 -1.57
C SER A 110 -13.55 -3.26 -1.40
N GLU A 111 -12.29 -3.63 -1.53
CA GLU A 111 -11.78 -4.98 -1.30
C GLU A 111 -10.62 -4.94 -0.30
N GLU A 112 -10.45 -6.01 0.48
CA GLU A 112 -9.31 -6.15 1.36
C GLU A 112 -8.11 -6.69 0.58
N ARG A 113 -6.94 -6.05 0.78
CA ARG A 113 -5.66 -6.47 0.21
C ARG A 113 -4.58 -6.47 1.26
N ILE A 114 -3.93 -7.60 1.46
CA ILE A 114 -2.83 -7.73 2.42
C ILE A 114 -1.52 -7.47 1.70
N TYR A 115 -0.90 -6.33 1.98
CA TYR A 115 0.39 -5.96 1.41
C TYR A 115 1.50 -5.94 2.45
N LYS A 116 2.67 -6.44 2.03
CA LYS A 116 3.93 -6.26 2.75
C LYS A 116 4.53 -4.94 2.33
N LEU A 117 4.66 -4.04 3.28
CA LEU A 117 5.26 -2.72 3.11
C LEU A 117 6.70 -2.73 3.64
N ARG A 118 7.62 -2.20 2.85
CA ARG A 118 8.99 -1.91 3.29
C ARG A 118 9.23 -0.41 3.20
N CYS A 119 9.45 0.24 4.33
CA CYS A 119 9.79 1.65 4.37
C CYS A 119 11.25 1.88 3.97
N VAL A 120 11.54 3.03 3.36
CA VAL A 120 12.90 3.49 3.07
C VAL A 120 13.74 3.60 4.35
N GLU A 121 13.14 3.83 5.49
CA GLU A 121 13.77 3.88 6.81
C GLU A 121 14.15 2.49 7.37
N GLY A 122 13.87 1.41 6.64
CA GLY A 122 14.34 0.07 6.96
C GLY A 122 13.39 -0.78 7.79
N TRP A 123 12.26 -0.27 8.27
CA TRP A 123 11.23 -1.06 8.93
C TRP A 123 10.17 -1.59 7.94
N SER A 124 9.40 -2.58 8.35
CA SER A 124 8.40 -3.24 7.50
C SER A 124 7.11 -3.47 8.29
N MET A 125 6.00 -3.47 7.57
CA MET A 125 4.68 -3.83 8.09
C MET A 125 3.96 -4.76 7.12
N VAL A 126 3.00 -5.50 7.62
CA VAL A 126 2.07 -6.30 6.83
C VAL A 126 0.67 -5.81 7.16
N ILE A 127 0.04 -5.14 6.21
CA ILE A 127 -1.17 -4.35 6.44
C ILE A 127 -2.33 -4.87 5.61
N PRO A 128 -3.49 -5.20 6.22
CA PRO A 128 -4.73 -5.51 5.52
C PRO A 128 -5.44 -4.20 5.14
N TRP A 129 -5.11 -3.67 3.98
CA TRP A 129 -5.69 -2.46 3.44
C TRP A 129 -7.10 -2.70 2.90
N MET A 130 -7.98 -1.73 3.09
CA MET A 130 -9.27 -1.65 2.41
C MET A 130 -9.19 -0.59 1.32
N GLY A 131 -9.74 -0.88 0.14
CA GLY A 131 -9.73 0.07 -0.96
C GLY A 131 -10.02 -0.58 -2.30
N PHE A 132 -9.66 0.09 -3.38
CA PHE A 132 -9.87 -0.38 -4.75
C PHE A 132 -8.69 0.01 -5.65
N SER A 133 -8.56 -0.64 -6.81
CA SER A 133 -7.48 -0.32 -7.74
C SER A 133 -7.61 1.11 -8.27
N LEU A 134 -6.51 1.86 -8.27
CA LEU A 134 -6.44 3.24 -8.77
C LEU A 134 -6.92 3.35 -10.23
N ASN A 135 -6.62 2.37 -11.07
CA ASN A 135 -7.05 2.36 -12.47
C ASN A 135 -8.58 2.41 -12.64
N LYS A 136 -9.35 1.87 -11.68
CA LYS A 136 -10.82 1.95 -11.71
C LYS A 136 -11.31 3.40 -11.57
N LEU A 137 -10.63 4.19 -10.76
CA LEU A 137 -10.92 5.62 -10.61
C LEU A 137 -10.46 6.41 -11.85
N LEU A 138 -9.24 6.17 -12.31
CA LEU A 138 -8.67 6.85 -13.47
C LEU A 138 -9.46 6.58 -14.76
N ASN A 139 -10.03 5.40 -14.92
CA ASN A 139 -10.89 5.07 -16.05
C ASN A 139 -12.22 5.85 -16.08
N LYS A 140 -12.57 6.55 -14.99
CA LYS A 140 -13.77 7.40 -14.96
C LYS A 140 -13.56 8.76 -15.62
N VAL A 141 -12.31 9.18 -15.79
CA VAL A 141 -11.97 10.54 -16.26
C VAL A 141 -11.43 10.60 -17.70
N SER A 142 -11.39 9.49 -18.42
CA SER A 142 -10.90 9.43 -19.81
C SER A 142 -9.54 10.11 -19.96
N ILE A 143 -8.49 9.44 -19.48
CA ILE A 143 -7.11 9.94 -19.55
C ILE A 143 -6.67 10.03 -21.04
N LYS A 144 -6.09 11.17 -21.41
CA LYS A 144 -5.52 11.36 -22.75
C LYS A 144 -4.26 10.51 -22.97
N ASN A 145 -4.02 10.11 -24.19
CA ASN A 145 -2.83 9.32 -24.57
C ASN A 145 -1.49 10.07 -24.36
N THR A 146 -1.56 11.39 -24.19
CA THR A 146 -0.41 12.25 -23.90
C THR A 146 0.04 12.15 -22.45
N ALA A 147 -0.83 11.71 -21.53
CA ALA A 147 -0.48 11.53 -20.12
C ALA A 147 0.62 10.48 -19.95
N LYS A 148 1.68 10.83 -19.23
CA LYS A 148 2.83 9.94 -18.96
C LYS A 148 2.95 9.60 -17.50
N PHE A 149 2.43 10.47 -16.63
CA PHE A 149 2.53 10.36 -15.18
C PHE A 149 1.20 10.73 -14.54
N VAL A 150 0.99 10.24 -13.32
CA VAL A 150 -0.04 10.71 -12.39
C VAL A 150 0.71 11.34 -11.21
N GLU A 151 0.50 12.63 -10.99
CA GLU A 151 1.00 13.36 -9.82
C GLU A 151 -0.08 13.37 -8.74
N PHE A 152 0.34 13.15 -7.52
CA PHE A 152 -0.48 13.28 -6.32
C PHE A 152 0.04 14.47 -5.52
N GLU A 153 -0.86 15.33 -5.12
CA GLU A 153 -0.54 16.49 -4.28
C GLU A 153 -1.34 16.40 -2.98
N SER A 154 -0.66 16.50 -1.84
CA SER A 154 -1.31 16.51 -0.54
C SER A 154 -1.90 17.89 -0.24
N VAL A 155 -2.84 17.92 0.69
CA VAL A 155 -3.41 19.20 1.16
C VAL A 155 -2.34 20.06 1.84
N TYR A 156 -2.41 21.38 1.62
CA TYR A 156 -1.58 22.36 2.31
C TYR A 156 -2.43 23.13 3.33
N ASP A 157 -2.30 22.76 4.59
CA ASP A 157 -3.00 23.39 5.71
C ASP A 157 -2.08 23.49 6.95
N PRO A 158 -1.18 24.49 6.99
CA PRO A 158 -0.24 24.67 8.10
C PRO A 158 -0.90 25.06 9.42
N GLU A 159 -2.19 25.38 9.43
CA GLU A 159 -2.92 25.63 10.67
C GLU A 159 -3.23 24.34 11.40
N GLN A 160 -3.69 23.32 10.68
CA GLN A 160 -3.99 22.00 11.23
C GLN A 160 -2.76 21.07 11.17
N MET A 161 -1.99 21.15 10.08
CA MET A 161 -0.78 20.33 9.83
C MET A 161 0.49 21.11 10.20
N LYS A 162 0.79 21.18 11.48
CA LYS A 162 1.88 22.03 12.01
C LYS A 162 3.27 21.70 11.48
N GLY A 163 3.50 20.50 10.97
CA GLY A 163 4.76 20.11 10.32
C GLY A 163 5.03 20.90 9.06
N GLN A 164 3.97 21.31 8.34
CA GLN A 164 4.07 22.13 7.12
C GLN A 164 4.56 23.58 7.36
N ARG A 165 4.65 24.01 8.62
CA ARG A 165 5.25 25.32 8.98
C ARG A 165 6.77 25.33 8.85
N TYR A 166 7.38 24.17 8.74
CA TYR A 166 8.83 24.00 8.68
C TYR A 166 9.24 23.48 7.30
N PRO A 167 10.32 23.96 6.68
CA PRO A 167 10.77 23.57 5.35
C PRO A 167 11.54 22.24 5.38
N VAL A 168 10.97 21.22 6.01
CA VAL A 168 11.54 19.85 6.06
C VAL A 168 11.42 19.18 4.71
N LEU A 169 10.34 19.48 4.00
CA LEU A 169 10.04 19.07 2.63
C LEU A 169 9.53 20.29 1.85
N ASN A 170 9.45 20.14 0.54
CA ASN A 170 8.72 21.10 -0.29
C ASN A 170 7.21 20.88 -0.10
N TRP A 171 6.52 21.90 0.37
CA TRP A 171 5.07 21.85 0.59
C TRP A 171 4.29 22.55 -0.52
N PRO A 172 3.10 22.08 -0.94
CA PRO A 172 2.50 20.79 -0.54
C PRO A 172 3.36 19.60 -0.97
N TYR A 173 3.28 18.48 -0.24
CA TYR A 173 4.00 17.27 -0.60
C TYR A 173 3.44 16.71 -1.91
N LYS A 174 4.33 16.28 -2.79
CA LYS A 174 3.98 15.69 -4.08
C LYS A 174 4.64 14.34 -4.25
N GLU A 175 3.92 13.43 -4.87
CA GLU A 175 4.41 12.12 -5.26
C GLU A 175 3.94 11.80 -6.67
N GLY A 176 4.63 10.90 -7.37
CA GLY A 176 4.33 10.59 -8.76
C GLY A 176 4.41 9.11 -9.07
N LEU A 177 3.52 8.66 -9.93
CA LEU A 177 3.58 7.35 -10.56
C LEU A 177 3.67 7.52 -12.07
N ARG A 178 4.39 6.65 -12.75
CA ARG A 178 4.27 6.51 -14.18
C ARG A 178 2.86 6.02 -14.51
N ILE A 179 2.37 6.33 -15.71
CA ILE A 179 1.02 5.94 -16.09
C ILE A 179 0.79 4.42 -16.06
N ASP A 180 1.79 3.63 -16.45
CA ASP A 180 1.73 2.17 -16.38
C ASP A 180 1.69 1.62 -14.95
N GLU A 181 2.36 2.29 -14.00
CA GLU A 181 2.31 1.99 -12.57
C GLU A 181 0.96 2.38 -11.97
N ALA A 182 0.45 3.56 -12.30
CA ALA A 182 -0.86 4.03 -11.86
C ALA A 182 -2.00 3.14 -12.37
N MET A 183 -1.89 2.65 -13.60
CA MET A 183 -2.87 1.75 -14.22
C MET A 183 -2.70 0.28 -13.82
N HIS A 184 -1.66 -0.06 -13.06
CA HIS A 184 -1.43 -1.43 -12.65
C HIS A 184 -2.50 -1.89 -11.63
N PRO A 185 -3.06 -3.10 -11.77
CA PRO A 185 -4.16 -3.57 -10.91
C PRO A 185 -3.86 -3.61 -9.40
N ILE A 186 -2.58 -3.72 -9.03
CA ILE A 186 -2.17 -3.75 -7.62
C ILE A 186 -2.00 -2.36 -6.99
N THR A 187 -1.94 -1.29 -7.80
CA THR A 187 -1.92 0.07 -7.28
C THR A 187 -3.30 0.41 -6.72
N THR A 188 -3.35 0.80 -5.46
CA THR A 188 -4.61 0.87 -4.71
C THR A 188 -4.84 2.25 -4.13
N VAL A 189 -6.06 2.77 -4.32
CA VAL A 189 -6.59 3.86 -3.50
C VAL A 189 -7.06 3.23 -2.19
N VAL A 190 -6.44 3.64 -1.09
CA VAL A 190 -6.74 3.10 0.23
C VAL A 190 -7.80 3.97 0.91
N THR A 191 -8.85 3.33 1.41
CA THR A 191 -9.97 3.98 2.12
C THR A 191 -10.14 3.49 3.55
N GLY A 192 -9.37 2.48 3.94
CA GLY A 192 -9.43 1.91 5.28
C GLY A 192 -8.38 0.85 5.53
N LEU A 193 -8.34 0.34 6.74
CA LEU A 193 -7.52 -0.78 7.16
C LEU A 193 -8.20 -1.57 8.27
N TYR A 194 -7.98 -2.88 8.32
CA TYR A 194 -8.65 -3.77 9.30
C TYR A 194 -10.18 -3.64 9.33
N GLY A 195 -10.82 -3.42 8.17
CA GLY A 195 -12.26 -3.22 8.07
C GLY A 195 -12.79 -1.92 8.69
N LYS A 196 -11.89 -0.96 9.02
CA LYS A 196 -12.21 0.35 9.60
C LYS A 196 -11.78 1.47 8.67
N ALA A 197 -12.38 2.64 8.80
CA ALA A 197 -11.89 3.85 8.15
C ALA A 197 -10.44 4.15 8.54
N LEU A 198 -9.73 4.87 7.67
CA LEU A 198 -8.38 5.34 7.97
C LEU A 198 -8.39 6.27 9.20
N PRO A 199 -7.31 6.28 10.00
CA PRO A 199 -7.13 7.30 11.02
C PRO A 199 -6.90 8.68 10.39
N ASN A 200 -7.10 9.75 11.17
CA ASN A 200 -7.10 11.13 10.67
C ASN A 200 -5.81 11.57 9.95
N GLN A 201 -4.69 10.93 10.24
CA GLN A 201 -3.40 11.24 9.61
C GLN A 201 -3.18 10.57 8.24
N ASN A 202 -4.09 9.71 7.81
CA ASN A 202 -3.96 8.92 6.57
C ASN A 202 -4.93 9.38 5.50
#